data_77664865ddd6987e7bb3cf25f5f92b18
#
_entry.id   77664865ddd6987e7bb3cf25f5f92b18
#
_cell.length_a   1.000
_cell.length_b   1.000
_cell.length_c   1.000
_cell.angle_alpha   90.00
_cell.angle_beta   90.00
_cell.angle_gamma   90.00
#
_symmetry.space_group_name_H-M   'P 1'
#
loop_
_entity.id
_entity.type
_entity.pdbx_description
1 polymer ?
#
loop_
_entity_poly.entity_id
_entity_poly.type
_entity_poly.pdbx_seq_one_letter_code
_entity_poly.pdbx_strand_id
1 'polypeptide(L)'
;NNNTVYQIYMCHTLEHIRRHQILALFLEWNRVIKLDGKLRIAVPDFEKVVKIYNKNHNLSELLGLINGGQRDDYDIHFVNFDFDTLKELLESCGFTNVERYNQDEFLGDNDDYSKCYLPHMDKENGELMSLNVLCTKSNDVNINNVKLSENMKKYLKYN
;
A
#
# COMPACT_ATOMS: atom_id res chain seq x y z
N ASN A 1 16.22 -16.07 6.58
CA ASN A 1 15.72 -17.39 6.20
C ASN A 1 14.43 -17.27 5.38
N ASN A 2 14.18 -18.22 4.47
CA ASN A 2 12.94 -18.27 3.71
C ASN A 2 11.80 -18.82 4.58
N ASN A 3 10.57 -18.38 4.32
CA ASN A 3 9.36 -18.97 4.93
C ASN A 3 9.41 -19.03 6.48
N THR A 4 9.83 -17.93 7.11
CA THR A 4 9.97 -17.86 8.58
C THR A 4 9.00 -16.90 9.25
N VAL A 5 8.47 -15.93 8.52
CA VAL A 5 7.57 -14.90 9.03
C VAL A 5 6.12 -15.30 8.75
N TYR A 6 5.26 -15.25 9.77
CA TYR A 6 3.83 -15.55 9.60
C TYR A 6 3.04 -14.34 9.07
N GLN A 7 3.39 -13.14 9.53
CA GLN A 7 2.69 -11.92 9.15
C GLN A 7 3.65 -10.74 9.03
N ILE A 8 3.44 -9.91 8.02
CA ILE A 8 4.02 -8.57 7.89
C ILE A 8 2.86 -7.56 7.91
N TYR A 9 3.06 -6.49 8.65
CA TYR A 9 2.21 -5.31 8.63
C TYR A 9 3.06 -4.08 8.30
N MET A 10 2.64 -3.32 7.30
CA MET A 10 3.29 -2.08 6.88
C MET A 10 2.24 -0.98 6.77
N CYS A 11 2.42 0.08 7.55
CA CYS A 11 1.50 1.20 7.61
C CYS A 11 2.21 2.49 7.19
N HIS A 12 1.70 3.15 6.17
CA HIS A 12 2.17 4.44 5.63
C HIS A 12 3.70 4.51 5.54
N THR A 13 4.26 3.54 4.82
CA THR A 13 5.72 3.42 4.60
C THR A 13 6.04 3.05 3.15
N LEU A 14 5.15 2.28 2.48
CA LEU A 14 5.39 1.79 1.12
C LEU A 14 5.49 2.94 0.11
N GLU A 15 4.73 4.00 0.29
CA GLU A 15 4.73 5.21 -0.52
C GLU A 15 6.08 5.96 -0.50
N HIS A 16 6.88 5.74 0.53
CA HIS A 16 8.22 6.30 0.67
C HIS A 16 9.31 5.46 -0.03
N ILE A 17 8.92 4.33 -0.62
CA ILE A 17 9.84 3.48 -1.39
C ILE A 17 9.83 3.91 -2.86
N ARG A 18 11.01 4.02 -3.47
CA ARG A 18 11.11 4.40 -4.89
C ARG A 18 10.52 3.32 -5.79
N ARG A 19 9.81 3.72 -6.84
CA ARG A 19 9.06 2.80 -7.73
C ARG A 19 9.87 1.61 -8.22
N HIS A 20 11.14 1.81 -8.61
CA HIS A 20 12.00 0.73 -9.09
C HIS A 20 12.45 -0.26 -8.01
N GLN A 21 12.21 0.04 -6.73
CA GLN A 21 12.56 -0.83 -5.59
C GLN A 21 11.36 -1.66 -5.10
N ILE A 22 10.13 -1.27 -5.45
CA ILE A 22 8.90 -1.88 -4.93
C ILE A 22 8.81 -3.37 -5.29
N LEU A 23 9.10 -3.73 -6.54
CA LEU A 23 9.06 -5.12 -6.96
C LEU A 23 10.01 -6.01 -6.14
N ALA A 24 11.25 -5.55 -5.96
CA ALA A 24 12.24 -6.27 -5.16
C ALA A 24 11.80 -6.42 -3.70
N LEU A 25 11.17 -5.40 -3.12
CA LEU A 25 10.63 -5.43 -1.77
C LEU A 25 9.50 -6.48 -1.65
N PHE A 26 8.57 -6.53 -2.61
CA PHE A 26 7.46 -7.48 -2.58
C PHE A 26 7.93 -8.92 -2.76
N LEU A 27 8.94 -9.14 -3.59
CA LEU A 27 9.57 -10.47 -3.74
C LEU A 27 10.32 -10.88 -2.46
N GLU A 28 10.93 -9.94 -1.75
CA GLU A 28 11.56 -10.21 -0.46
C GLU A 28 10.50 -10.56 0.61
N TRP A 29 9.38 -9.87 0.64
CA TRP A 29 8.27 -10.24 1.51
C TRP A 29 7.70 -11.61 1.16
N ASN A 30 7.51 -11.91 -0.13
CA ASN A 30 7.12 -13.24 -0.56
C ASN A 30 8.13 -14.30 -0.08
N ARG A 31 9.43 -14.03 -0.21
CA ARG A 31 10.47 -14.96 0.25
C ARG A 31 10.42 -15.25 1.74
N VAL A 32 10.19 -14.25 2.59
CA VAL A 32 10.26 -14.42 4.06
C VAL A 32 8.94 -14.86 4.68
N ILE A 33 7.79 -14.50 4.10
CA ILE A 33 6.48 -14.91 4.58
C ILE A 33 6.30 -16.42 4.30
N LYS A 34 5.75 -17.16 5.27
CA LYS A 34 5.35 -18.56 5.12
C LYS A 34 4.20 -18.69 4.12
N LEU A 35 4.05 -19.86 3.52
CA LEU A 35 2.80 -20.20 2.82
C LEU A 35 1.61 -20.00 3.77
N ASP A 36 0.51 -19.50 3.25
CA ASP A 36 -0.69 -19.08 3.98
C ASP A 36 -0.47 -17.92 4.99
N GLY A 37 0.75 -17.40 5.08
CA GLY A 37 1.06 -16.20 5.87
C GLY A 37 0.44 -14.93 5.28
N LYS A 38 0.29 -13.92 6.11
CA LYS A 38 -0.46 -12.71 5.80
C LYS A 38 0.44 -11.51 5.56
N LEU A 39 0.06 -10.68 4.60
CA LEU A 39 0.64 -9.35 4.39
C LEU A 39 -0.49 -8.32 4.48
N ARG A 40 -0.32 -7.34 5.37
CA ARG A 40 -1.20 -6.18 5.48
C ARG A 40 -0.44 -4.92 5.11
N ILE A 41 -1.05 -4.12 4.27
CA ILE A 41 -0.49 -2.85 3.79
C ILE A 41 -1.54 -1.76 4.00
N ALA A 42 -1.13 -0.64 4.57
CA ALA A 42 -1.89 0.60 4.61
C ALA A 42 -1.08 1.70 3.91
N VAL A 43 -1.67 2.37 2.93
CA VAL A 43 -1.07 3.47 2.16
C VAL A 43 -2.12 4.54 1.88
N PRO A 44 -1.76 5.79 1.50
CA PRO A 44 -2.74 6.75 1.01
C PRO A 44 -3.54 6.19 -0.16
N ASP A 45 -4.87 6.32 -0.08
CA ASP A 45 -5.81 5.86 -1.11
C ASP A 45 -5.99 6.93 -2.20
N PHE A 46 -5.36 6.72 -3.36
CA PHE A 46 -5.43 7.68 -4.45
C PHE A 46 -6.85 7.84 -5.02
N GLU A 47 -7.70 6.81 -4.97
CA GLU A 47 -9.11 6.92 -5.36
C GLU A 47 -9.85 7.92 -4.45
N LYS A 48 -9.56 7.89 -3.15
CA LYS A 48 -10.12 8.84 -2.18
C LYS A 48 -9.61 10.25 -2.39
N VAL A 49 -8.31 10.40 -2.69
CA VAL A 49 -7.72 11.71 -3.04
C VAL A 49 -8.45 12.33 -4.23
N VAL A 50 -8.65 11.58 -5.31
CA VAL A 50 -9.39 12.05 -6.51
C VAL A 50 -10.84 12.38 -6.16
N LYS A 51 -11.52 11.55 -5.37
CA LYS A 51 -12.90 11.79 -4.93
C LYS A 51 -13.02 13.11 -4.17
N ILE A 52 -12.14 13.36 -3.20
CA ILE A 52 -12.16 14.59 -2.40
C ILE A 52 -11.82 15.81 -3.26
N TYR A 53 -10.79 15.71 -4.12
CA TYR A 53 -10.46 16.81 -5.04
C TYR A 53 -11.64 17.19 -5.94
N ASN A 54 -12.32 16.21 -6.51
CA ASN A 54 -13.50 16.47 -7.37
C ASN A 54 -14.67 17.11 -6.60
N LYS A 55 -14.74 16.91 -5.29
CA LYS A 55 -15.79 17.50 -4.44
C LYS A 55 -15.52 18.96 -4.06
N ASN A 56 -14.28 19.29 -3.71
CA ASN A 56 -13.97 20.60 -3.11
C ASN A 56 -12.91 21.42 -3.88
N HIS A 57 -12.23 20.82 -4.86
CA HIS A 57 -11.15 21.44 -5.65
C HIS A 57 -10.03 22.08 -4.80
N ASN A 58 -9.84 21.58 -3.57
CA ASN A 58 -8.82 22.06 -2.64
C ASN A 58 -7.60 21.13 -2.66
N LEU A 59 -6.62 21.44 -3.51
CA LEU A 59 -5.39 20.64 -3.63
C LEU A 59 -4.53 20.70 -2.37
N SER A 60 -4.54 21.83 -1.65
CA SER A 60 -3.66 22.04 -0.49
C SER A 60 -3.90 21.03 0.64
N GLU A 61 -5.14 20.58 0.83
CA GLU A 61 -5.50 19.57 1.82
C GLU A 61 -4.99 18.16 1.46
N LEU A 62 -4.67 17.93 0.19
CA LEU A 62 -4.32 16.63 -0.34
C LEU A 62 -2.81 16.44 -0.54
N LEU A 63 -2.02 17.53 -0.50
CA LEU A 63 -0.60 17.48 -0.80
C LEU A 63 0.17 16.51 0.10
N GLY A 64 -0.15 16.45 1.38
CA GLY A 64 0.47 15.51 2.31
C GLY A 64 0.24 14.05 1.92
N LEU A 65 -0.97 13.72 1.41
CA LEU A 65 -1.30 12.37 0.95
C LEU A 65 -0.62 12.02 -0.38
N ILE A 66 -0.44 13.02 -1.26
CA ILE A 66 0.11 12.81 -2.61
C ILE A 66 1.65 12.80 -2.57
N ASN A 67 2.24 13.76 -1.86
CA ASN A 67 3.67 14.08 -1.96
C ASN A 67 4.44 13.84 -0.66
N GLY A 68 3.74 13.47 0.44
CA GLY A 68 4.31 13.47 1.79
C GLY A 68 4.37 14.87 2.40
N GLY A 69 4.73 14.95 3.66
CA GLY A 69 4.86 16.24 4.38
C GLY A 69 6.08 17.04 3.99
N GLN A 70 7.08 16.42 3.35
CA GLN A 70 8.33 17.02 2.85
C GLN A 70 9.11 17.83 3.93
N ARG A 71 9.02 17.36 5.18
CA ARG A 71 9.73 17.97 6.32
C ARG A 71 11.22 17.63 6.35
N ASP A 72 11.55 16.48 5.74
CA ASP A 72 12.90 15.97 5.55
C ASP A 72 12.97 15.03 4.34
N ASP A 73 14.15 14.47 4.05
CA ASP A 73 14.38 13.59 2.88
C ASP A 73 13.64 12.24 2.96
N TYR A 74 13.11 11.88 4.12
CA TYR A 74 12.38 10.62 4.34
C TYR A 74 10.86 10.82 4.28
N ASP A 75 10.37 12.06 4.39
CA ASP A 75 8.95 12.41 4.38
C ASP A 75 8.46 12.79 2.97
N ILE A 76 8.87 12.00 1.98
CA ILE A 76 8.53 12.19 0.56
C ILE A 76 7.82 10.95 0.05
N HIS A 77 6.65 11.12 -0.57
CA HIS A 77 5.96 10.05 -1.28
C HIS A 77 6.47 9.96 -2.72
N PHE A 78 7.08 8.83 -3.07
CA PHE A 78 7.59 8.55 -4.42
C PHE A 78 6.57 7.87 -5.32
N VAL A 79 5.49 7.34 -4.73
CA VAL A 79 4.46 6.58 -5.43
C VAL A 79 3.11 6.75 -4.76
N ASN A 80 2.06 6.75 -5.58
CA ASN A 80 0.66 6.73 -5.11
C ASN A 80 0.04 5.41 -5.53
N PHE A 81 -0.85 4.86 -4.70
CA PHE A 81 -1.51 3.59 -4.93
C PHE A 81 -3.02 3.76 -5.00
N ASP A 82 -3.65 3.05 -5.92
CA ASP A 82 -5.04 2.65 -5.87
C ASP A 82 -5.15 1.14 -5.62
N PHE A 83 -6.36 0.66 -5.38
CA PHE A 83 -6.58 -0.74 -5.05
C PHE A 83 -6.17 -1.68 -6.19
N ASP A 84 -6.53 -1.36 -7.43
CA ASP A 84 -6.31 -2.23 -8.58
C ASP A 84 -4.82 -2.35 -8.90
N THR A 85 -4.07 -1.25 -8.84
CA THR A 85 -2.61 -1.24 -9.03
C THR A 85 -1.91 -2.05 -7.95
N LEU A 86 -2.28 -1.86 -6.68
CA LEU A 86 -1.68 -2.60 -5.56
C LEU A 86 -2.01 -4.09 -5.64
N LYS A 87 -3.25 -4.44 -6.00
CA LYS A 87 -3.70 -5.81 -6.20
C LYS A 87 -2.92 -6.51 -7.32
N GLU A 88 -2.82 -5.91 -8.51
CA GLU A 88 -2.07 -6.49 -9.64
C GLU A 88 -0.62 -6.78 -9.25
N LEU A 89 0.02 -5.86 -8.55
CA LEU A 89 1.40 -6.02 -8.10
C LEU A 89 1.55 -7.15 -7.09
N LEU A 90 0.65 -7.25 -6.10
CA LEU A 90 0.65 -8.31 -5.10
C LEU A 90 0.44 -9.69 -5.75
N GLU A 91 -0.55 -9.81 -6.64
CA GLU A 91 -0.84 -11.05 -7.36
C GLU A 91 0.34 -11.48 -8.23
N SER A 92 1.01 -10.54 -8.91
CA SER A 92 2.23 -10.79 -9.68
C SER A 92 3.39 -11.32 -8.83
N CYS A 93 3.38 -11.01 -7.53
CA CYS A 93 4.40 -11.43 -6.56
C CYS A 93 3.99 -12.66 -5.72
N GLY A 94 2.95 -13.42 -6.13
CA GLY A 94 2.57 -14.69 -5.49
C GLY A 94 1.67 -14.56 -4.27
N PHE A 95 0.98 -13.44 -4.14
CA PHE A 95 -0.07 -13.25 -3.14
C PHE A 95 -1.44 -13.45 -3.78
N THR A 96 -2.40 -13.91 -2.99
CA THR A 96 -3.80 -14.15 -3.39
C THR A 96 -4.75 -13.62 -2.32
N ASN A 97 -6.05 -13.70 -2.59
CA ASN A 97 -7.09 -13.19 -1.68
C ASN A 97 -6.80 -11.72 -1.30
N VAL A 98 -6.46 -10.92 -2.33
CA VAL A 98 -6.17 -9.49 -2.13
C VAL A 98 -7.49 -8.76 -1.96
N GLU A 99 -7.70 -8.20 -0.77
CA GLU A 99 -8.95 -7.54 -0.39
C GLU A 99 -8.71 -6.32 0.49
N ARG A 100 -9.65 -5.39 0.49
CA ARG A 100 -9.69 -4.32 1.49
C ARG A 100 -10.11 -4.92 2.82
N TYR A 101 -9.46 -4.52 3.92
CA TYR A 101 -9.83 -4.97 5.27
C TYR A 101 -10.24 -3.80 6.17
N ASN A 102 -11.01 -4.11 7.19
CA ASN A 102 -11.38 -3.14 8.22
C ASN A 102 -10.24 -3.02 9.24
N GLN A 103 -9.58 -1.87 9.28
CA GLN A 103 -8.48 -1.59 10.19
C GLN A 103 -8.91 -1.60 11.67
N ASP A 104 -10.15 -1.25 11.98
CA ASP A 104 -10.66 -1.27 13.36
C ASP A 104 -10.75 -2.69 13.91
N GLU A 105 -11.14 -3.66 13.07
CA GLU A 105 -11.15 -5.08 13.44
C GLU A 105 -9.74 -5.63 13.68
N PHE A 106 -8.75 -5.12 12.96
CA PHE A 106 -7.36 -5.56 13.09
C PHE A 106 -6.64 -4.89 14.26
N LEU A 107 -6.79 -3.58 14.42
CA LEU A 107 -6.09 -2.79 15.44
C LEU A 107 -6.82 -2.75 16.79
N GLY A 108 -8.14 -2.96 16.80
CA GLY A 108 -8.96 -2.74 17.98
C GLY A 108 -8.86 -1.28 18.46
N ASP A 109 -8.52 -1.11 19.73
CA ASP A 109 -8.38 0.22 20.35
C ASP A 109 -7.06 0.95 20.01
N ASN A 110 -6.14 0.29 19.31
CA ASN A 110 -4.91 0.94 18.89
C ASN A 110 -5.16 1.85 17.68
N ASP A 111 -4.39 2.92 17.60
CA ASP A 111 -4.43 3.88 16.51
C ASP A 111 -3.09 3.96 15.78
N ASP A 112 -3.18 3.99 14.44
CA ASP A 112 -2.09 4.36 13.56
C ASP A 112 -2.65 5.02 12.28
N TYR A 113 -1.78 5.33 11.33
CA TYR A 113 -2.20 5.98 10.09
C TYR A 113 -3.07 5.13 9.16
N SER A 114 -3.26 3.81 9.41
CA SER A 114 -4.29 3.03 8.71
C SER A 114 -5.70 3.54 8.98
N LYS A 115 -5.86 4.32 10.07
CA LYS A 115 -7.06 5.09 10.45
C LYS A 115 -6.91 6.59 10.09
N CYS A 116 -6.21 6.92 9.01
CA CYS A 116 -6.06 8.30 8.55
C CYS A 116 -7.35 8.81 7.92
N TYR A 117 -7.90 9.87 8.49
CA TYR A 117 -9.13 10.54 8.02
C TYR A 117 -8.85 11.98 7.57
N LEU A 118 -9.68 12.47 6.65
CA LEU A 118 -9.71 13.88 6.25
C LEU A 118 -11.11 14.45 6.44
N PRO A 119 -11.33 15.56 7.20
CA PRO A 119 -10.32 16.38 7.90
C PRO A 119 -9.45 15.57 8.87
N HIS A 120 -8.26 16.05 9.13
CA HIS A 120 -7.20 15.29 9.79
C HIS A 120 -7.66 14.58 11.06
N MET A 121 -7.64 13.23 11.01
CA MET A 121 -8.02 12.30 12.10
C MET A 121 -9.46 12.45 12.63
N ASP A 122 -10.35 13.12 11.90
CA ASP A 122 -11.78 13.21 12.27
C ASP A 122 -12.49 11.91 11.83
N LYS A 123 -12.61 10.97 12.75
CA LYS A 123 -13.28 9.68 12.49
C LYS A 123 -14.80 9.80 12.38
N GLU A 124 -15.40 10.80 13.01
CA GLU A 124 -16.86 10.94 13.07
C GLU A 124 -17.43 11.54 11.77
N ASN A 125 -16.74 12.52 11.20
CA ASN A 125 -17.24 13.30 10.07
C ASN A 125 -16.33 13.20 8.83
N GLY A 126 -15.15 12.61 8.97
CA GLY A 126 -14.13 12.52 7.91
C GLY A 126 -14.32 11.33 6.98
N GLU A 127 -13.65 11.42 5.84
CA GLU A 127 -13.48 10.30 4.90
C GLU A 127 -12.19 9.55 5.24
N LEU A 128 -12.25 8.22 5.32
CA LEU A 128 -11.04 7.39 5.48
C LEU A 128 -10.17 7.51 4.23
N MET A 129 -8.94 7.98 4.39
CA MET A 129 -7.98 8.25 3.32
C MET A 129 -6.92 7.16 3.17
N SER A 130 -6.94 6.14 4.01
CA SER A 130 -6.03 5.00 3.92
C SER A 130 -6.64 3.86 3.12
N LEU A 131 -5.87 3.34 2.18
CA LEU A 131 -6.11 2.08 1.46
C LEU A 131 -5.52 0.95 2.30
N ASN A 132 -6.38 0.20 2.97
CA ASN A 132 -6.02 -0.91 3.83
C ASN A 132 -6.22 -2.23 3.09
N VAL A 133 -5.14 -2.93 2.74
CA VAL A 133 -5.16 -4.15 1.95
C VAL A 133 -4.58 -5.32 2.72
N LEU A 134 -5.29 -6.44 2.70
CA LEU A 134 -4.85 -7.74 3.20
C LEU A 134 -4.66 -8.70 2.03
N CYS A 135 -3.62 -9.50 2.08
CA CYS A 135 -3.46 -10.64 1.18
C CYS A 135 -2.78 -11.82 1.86
N THR A 136 -2.80 -12.96 1.16
CA THR A 136 -2.23 -14.23 1.64
C THR A 136 -1.17 -14.70 0.67
N LYS A 137 -0.02 -15.13 1.15
CA LYS A 137 0.98 -15.78 0.28
C LYS A 137 0.46 -17.15 -0.17
N SER A 138 0.41 -17.37 -1.48
CA SER A 138 -0.05 -18.63 -2.08
C SER A 138 1.08 -19.50 -2.62
N ASN A 139 2.18 -18.90 -3.05
CA ASN A 139 3.33 -19.64 -3.62
C ASN A 139 4.62 -18.83 -3.53
N ASP A 140 5.74 -19.52 -3.62
CA ASP A 140 7.05 -18.89 -3.77
C ASP A 140 7.22 -18.36 -5.20
N VAL A 141 7.66 -17.11 -5.35
CA VAL A 141 7.90 -16.47 -6.64
C VAL A 141 9.35 -16.03 -6.75
N ASN A 142 9.97 -16.35 -7.87
CA ASN A 142 11.29 -15.83 -8.26
C ASN A 142 11.11 -14.68 -9.25
N ILE A 143 12.04 -13.74 -9.26
CA ILE A 143 12.03 -12.58 -10.16
C ILE A 143 11.87 -12.98 -11.64
N ASN A 144 12.47 -14.10 -12.05
CA ASN A 144 12.42 -14.60 -13.43
C ASN A 144 11.01 -15.12 -13.83
N ASN A 145 10.13 -15.36 -12.86
CA ASN A 145 8.78 -15.87 -13.07
C ASN A 145 7.71 -14.78 -12.95
N VAL A 146 8.09 -13.56 -12.55
CA VAL A 146 7.16 -12.44 -12.42
C VAL A 146 6.66 -12.01 -13.78
N LYS A 147 5.35 -11.94 -13.93
CA LYS A 147 4.68 -11.44 -15.14
C LYS A 147 3.99 -10.13 -14.81
N LEU A 148 4.58 -9.04 -15.28
CA LEU A 148 4.01 -7.69 -15.16
C LEU A 148 3.33 -7.29 -16.46
N SER A 149 2.16 -6.66 -16.37
CA SER A 149 1.55 -5.96 -17.51
C SER A 149 2.44 -4.81 -17.98
N GLU A 150 2.23 -4.34 -19.20
CA GLU A 150 2.96 -3.17 -19.71
C GLU A 150 2.68 -1.90 -18.89
N ASN A 151 1.47 -1.77 -18.37
CA ASN A 151 1.12 -0.67 -17.47
C ASN A 151 1.89 -0.76 -16.14
N MET A 152 1.97 -1.96 -15.56
CA MET A 152 2.72 -2.16 -14.32
C MET A 152 4.23 -1.94 -14.51
N LYS A 153 4.82 -2.36 -15.62
CA LYS A 153 6.22 -2.05 -15.95
C LYS A 153 6.47 -0.53 -15.99
N LYS A 154 5.59 0.21 -16.66
CA LYS A 154 5.66 1.69 -16.70
C LYS A 154 5.49 2.30 -15.30
N TYR A 155 4.52 1.80 -14.54
CA TYR A 155 4.25 2.26 -13.19
C TYR A 155 5.46 2.09 -12.28
N LEU A 156 6.11 0.94 -12.31
CA LEU A 156 7.31 0.63 -11.51
C LEU A 156 8.61 1.20 -12.11
N LYS A 157 8.60 1.75 -13.31
CA LYS A 157 9.84 2.06 -14.09
C LYS A 157 10.74 0.82 -14.24
N TYR A 158 10.13 -0.33 -14.45
CA TYR A 158 10.81 -1.60 -14.66
C TYR A 158 11.05 -1.78 -16.17
N ASN A 159 12.34 -1.89 -16.55
CA ASN A 159 12.79 -2.07 -17.96
C ASN A 159 12.95 -3.54 -18.29
#